data_dabd91624c95ef3f9ed02c70b3876477
#
_entry.id   dabd91624c95ef3f9ed02c70b3876477
#
_cell.length_a   1.000
_cell.length_b   1.000
_cell.length_c   1.000
_cell.angle_alpha   90.00
_cell.angle_beta   90.00
_cell.angle_gamma   90.00
#
_symmetry.space_group_name_H-M   'P 1'
#
loop_
_entity.id
_entity.type
_entity.pdbx_description
1 polymer ?
#
loop_
_entity_poly.entity_id
_entity_poly.type
_entity_poly.pdbx_seq_one_letter_code
_entity_poly.pdbx_strand_id
1 'polypeptide(L)'
;MSFTCEINKRKDSEQHKLKLDILGTPEYGLDKTIVNAIRRTLLSSIETYAFRTEYDNTDIIIEKNNTSLHNEFILDRIGLIPLYMNTGDIIDNPLKYLFVLNVKHDNKEAISIITAGNFDIYQLKETVFKSVDYENGMITSIDKDNYDMTKKVSDEIKKQIFRPFQDKYYSIIIELKSTNSEDNVQELVLYGSPSVSIAKEDARWQAVSCASYSYKTDPELLKKNIENNIIIKDIPSDRKEKFKQEFIIREAQRYYHRDYLGEPYWYNFDIEGQHFLDNKQLFIKANEIIIESLRNFDEELDNLIDEEKESLLQLIFNKGEKSNVINLLVEMQHVIKHNEIYHGFDDTLGSIIQAHISNKLITDKSALNLCGYKRTHPLENRIMFTLSLNGSSETEEKDKTAAVVDTFKKCCDELIEIFNTIIEAGKKV
;
A
#
# COMPACT_ATOMS: atom_id res chain seq x y z
N MET A 1 14.42 -25.84 -10.10
CA MET A 1 15.06 -25.30 -8.87
C MET A 1 13.99 -24.58 -8.10
N SER A 2 13.89 -24.80 -6.79
CA SER A 2 12.94 -24.08 -5.95
C SER A 2 13.49 -22.69 -5.59
N PHE A 3 12.62 -21.70 -5.53
CA PHE A 3 12.96 -20.37 -5.04
C PHE A 3 13.34 -20.43 -3.56
N THR A 4 14.41 -19.75 -3.17
CA THR A 4 14.80 -19.56 -1.78
C THR A 4 15.13 -18.08 -1.55
N CYS A 5 14.75 -17.58 -0.39
CA CYS A 5 14.97 -16.19 -0.01
C CYS A 5 15.52 -16.13 1.41
N GLU A 6 16.51 -15.29 1.62
CA GLU A 6 17.02 -14.93 2.94
C GLU A 6 16.74 -13.47 3.21
N ILE A 7 16.27 -13.17 4.42
CA ILE A 7 16.04 -11.80 4.87
C ILE A 7 16.79 -11.59 6.16
N ASN A 8 17.65 -10.59 6.19
CA ASN A 8 18.47 -10.26 7.33
C ASN A 8 18.24 -8.81 7.75
N LYS A 9 18.04 -8.60 9.06
CA LYS A 9 17.96 -7.26 9.62
C LYS A 9 19.35 -6.64 9.63
N ARG A 10 19.48 -5.45 9.06
CA ARG A 10 20.73 -4.70 9.05
C ARG A 10 21.02 -4.09 10.42
N LYS A 11 22.30 -4.03 10.77
CA LYS A 11 22.76 -3.51 12.08
C LYS A 11 22.46 -2.01 12.28
N ASP A 12 22.27 -1.27 11.21
CA ASP A 12 21.95 0.16 11.20
C ASP A 12 20.42 0.42 11.22
N SER A 13 19.60 -0.58 11.55
CA SER A 13 18.15 -0.41 11.79
C SER A 13 17.94 0.40 13.08
N GLU A 14 17.07 1.41 13.00
CA GLU A 14 16.66 2.26 14.11
C GLU A 14 15.30 1.80 14.66
N GLN A 15 14.88 2.34 15.81
CA GLN A 15 13.61 1.95 16.44
C GLN A 15 12.40 2.15 15.52
N HIS A 16 12.41 3.21 14.70
CA HIS A 16 11.30 3.55 13.78
C HIS A 16 11.59 3.17 12.33
N LYS A 17 12.76 2.63 12.03
CA LYS A 17 13.19 2.30 10.68
C LYS A 17 13.78 0.90 10.61
N LEU A 18 13.07 0.01 9.93
CA LEU A 18 13.53 -1.34 9.66
C LEU A 18 14.32 -1.34 8.35
N LYS A 19 15.57 -1.78 8.43
CA LYS A 19 16.43 -1.94 7.27
C LYS A 19 16.72 -3.42 7.07
N LEU A 20 16.41 -3.93 5.90
CA LEU A 20 16.53 -5.34 5.53
C LEU A 20 17.51 -5.52 4.38
N ASP A 21 18.22 -6.63 4.39
CA ASP A 21 18.85 -7.20 3.22
C ASP A 21 17.94 -8.34 2.73
N ILE A 22 17.42 -8.22 1.51
CA ILE A 22 16.59 -9.26 0.86
C ILE A 22 17.43 -9.92 -0.21
N LEU A 23 17.66 -11.21 -0.06
CA LEU A 23 18.59 -11.97 -0.87
C LEU A 23 17.89 -13.17 -1.52
N GLY A 24 17.85 -13.21 -2.84
CA GLY A 24 17.55 -14.41 -3.63
C GLY A 24 18.80 -15.27 -3.85
N THR A 25 18.77 -16.14 -4.83
CA THR A 25 19.93 -16.96 -5.23
C THR A 25 20.45 -16.54 -6.60
N PRO A 26 21.76 -16.65 -6.88
CA PRO A 26 22.29 -16.34 -8.20
C PRO A 26 21.69 -17.20 -9.32
N GLU A 27 21.30 -18.44 -9.00
CA GLU A 27 20.78 -19.43 -9.95
C GLU A 27 19.30 -19.22 -10.29
N TYR A 28 18.51 -18.73 -9.34
CA TYR A 28 17.07 -18.47 -9.55
C TYR A 28 16.79 -16.99 -9.76
N GLY A 29 17.52 -16.12 -9.07
CA GLY A 29 17.29 -14.67 -9.06
C GLY A 29 16.23 -14.25 -8.05
N LEU A 30 16.03 -12.95 -7.94
CA LEU A 30 14.89 -12.30 -7.29
C LEU A 30 14.55 -11.08 -8.13
N ASP A 31 13.46 -11.15 -8.88
CA ASP A 31 13.12 -10.09 -9.82
C ASP A 31 12.85 -8.76 -9.11
N LYS A 32 13.34 -7.67 -9.67
CA LYS A 32 13.13 -6.31 -9.17
C LYS A 32 11.66 -5.91 -9.12
N THR A 33 10.80 -6.51 -9.96
CA THR A 33 9.36 -6.24 -9.95
C THR A 33 8.71 -6.74 -8.67
N ILE A 34 9.15 -7.89 -8.13
CA ILE A 34 8.69 -8.44 -6.84
C ILE A 34 9.02 -7.46 -5.71
N VAL A 35 10.28 -7.02 -5.62
CA VAL A 35 10.72 -6.08 -4.58
C VAL A 35 10.02 -4.72 -4.70
N ASN A 36 9.83 -4.25 -5.94
CA ASN A 36 9.07 -3.02 -6.20
C ASN A 36 7.58 -3.15 -5.89
N ALA A 37 7.01 -4.33 -6.08
CA ALA A 37 5.63 -4.60 -5.69
C ALA A 37 5.44 -4.49 -4.17
N ILE A 38 6.32 -5.12 -3.38
CA ILE A 38 6.30 -5.00 -1.93
C ILE A 38 6.39 -3.52 -1.51
N ARG A 39 7.31 -2.76 -2.11
CA ARG A 39 7.46 -1.33 -1.85
C ARG A 39 6.17 -0.55 -2.16
N ARG A 40 5.56 -0.80 -3.33
CA ARG A 40 4.34 -0.11 -3.75
C ARG A 40 3.17 -0.45 -2.85
N THR A 41 2.98 -1.73 -2.52
CA THR A 41 1.92 -2.21 -1.63
C THR A 41 2.06 -1.62 -0.22
N LEU A 42 3.28 -1.54 0.32
CA LEU A 42 3.55 -0.87 1.59
C LEU A 42 3.09 0.59 1.60
N LEU A 43 3.33 1.33 0.53
CA LEU A 43 3.00 2.75 0.44
C LEU A 43 1.52 3.03 0.17
N SER A 44 0.81 2.10 -0.48
CA SER A 44 -0.49 2.43 -1.06
C SER A 44 -1.65 1.53 -0.66
N SER A 45 -1.39 0.32 -0.14
CA SER A 45 -2.43 -0.70 -0.01
C SER A 45 -2.61 -1.25 1.41
N ILE A 46 -1.83 -0.78 2.37
CA ILE A 46 -2.01 -1.14 3.78
C ILE A 46 -3.21 -0.39 4.34
N GLU A 47 -4.11 -1.11 4.97
CA GLU A 47 -5.30 -0.59 5.62
C GLU A 47 -4.94 0.17 6.88
N THR A 48 -5.46 1.37 7.03
CA THR A 48 -5.28 2.20 8.23
C THR A 48 -6.56 2.94 8.60
N TYR A 49 -6.51 3.60 9.74
CA TYR A 49 -7.58 4.46 10.24
C TYR A 49 -7.32 5.90 9.95
N ALA A 50 -8.37 6.60 9.52
CA ALA A 50 -8.45 8.04 9.56
C ALA A 50 -9.91 8.47 9.60
N PHE A 51 -10.15 9.74 9.83
CA PHE A 51 -11.46 10.34 9.62
C PHE A 51 -11.60 10.74 8.16
N ARG A 52 -12.61 10.20 7.50
CA ARG A 52 -13.05 10.66 6.19
C ARG A 52 -13.72 12.01 6.34
N THR A 53 -13.37 12.96 5.51
CA THR A 53 -13.81 14.36 5.66
C THR A 53 -14.26 15.01 4.36
N GLU A 54 -14.56 14.20 3.35
CA GLU A 54 -15.08 14.67 2.08
C GLU A 54 -16.53 15.14 2.24
N TYR A 55 -16.91 16.18 1.51
CA TYR A 55 -18.21 16.85 1.66
C TYR A 55 -19.41 15.90 1.57
N ASP A 56 -19.35 14.96 0.61
CA ASP A 56 -20.43 14.00 0.37
C ASP A 56 -20.27 12.69 1.17
N ASN A 57 -19.16 12.55 1.92
CA ASN A 57 -18.82 11.32 2.61
C ASN A 57 -17.92 11.63 3.82
N THR A 58 -18.52 12.11 4.90
CA THR A 58 -17.78 12.48 6.11
C THR A 58 -18.08 11.52 7.26
N ASP A 59 -17.04 11.14 8.00
CA ASP A 59 -17.15 10.37 9.25
C ASP A 59 -17.47 11.28 10.46
N ILE A 60 -17.52 12.60 10.25
CA ILE A 60 -17.65 13.59 11.32
C ILE A 60 -18.87 14.45 11.09
N ILE A 61 -19.68 14.57 12.13
CA ILE A 61 -20.85 15.45 12.17
C ILE A 61 -20.51 16.67 13.03
N ILE A 62 -20.60 17.86 12.46
CA ILE A 62 -20.46 19.14 13.18
C ILE A 62 -21.84 19.63 13.58
N GLU A 63 -22.16 19.57 14.89
CA GLU A 63 -23.43 20.07 15.42
C GLU A 63 -23.43 21.58 15.57
N LYS A 64 -22.30 22.15 16.01
CA LYS A 64 -22.18 23.57 16.26
C LYS A 64 -20.78 24.07 15.97
N ASN A 65 -20.69 25.12 15.18
CA ASN A 65 -19.47 25.87 14.93
C ASN A 65 -19.77 27.36 14.80
N ASN A 66 -19.40 28.11 15.81
CA ASN A 66 -19.44 29.58 15.77
C ASN A 66 -18.03 30.19 15.87
N THR A 67 -17.02 29.40 15.49
CA THR A 67 -15.62 29.82 15.47
C THR A 67 -15.26 30.61 14.21
N SER A 68 -14.02 31.05 14.08
CA SER A 68 -13.53 31.80 12.92
C SER A 68 -13.20 30.91 11.70
N LEU A 69 -13.18 29.59 11.85
CA LEU A 69 -12.87 28.65 10.75
C LEU A 69 -14.17 28.03 10.21
N HIS A 70 -14.24 27.88 8.88
CA HIS A 70 -15.28 27.11 8.22
C HIS A 70 -15.16 25.61 8.54
N ASN A 71 -16.29 24.90 8.47
CA ASN A 71 -16.37 23.48 8.75
C ASN A 71 -15.38 22.65 7.93
N GLU A 72 -15.24 22.94 6.65
CA GLU A 72 -14.31 22.25 5.75
C GLU A 72 -12.86 22.28 6.26
N PHE A 73 -12.36 23.46 6.69
CA PHE A 73 -11.01 23.56 7.23
C PHE A 73 -10.82 22.79 8.55
N ILE A 74 -11.86 22.72 9.37
CA ILE A 74 -11.83 21.94 10.62
C ILE A 74 -11.81 20.45 10.27
N LEU A 75 -12.65 20.01 9.34
CA LEU A 75 -12.71 18.64 8.87
C LEU A 75 -11.37 18.20 8.27
N ASP A 76 -10.77 19.01 7.38
CA ASP A 76 -9.47 18.70 6.78
C ASP A 76 -8.38 18.52 7.83
N ARG A 77 -8.33 19.36 8.84
CA ARG A 77 -7.37 19.23 9.95
C ARG A 77 -7.60 17.96 10.76
N ILE A 78 -8.85 17.60 11.02
CA ILE A 78 -9.19 16.38 11.76
C ILE A 78 -8.87 15.14 10.92
N GLY A 79 -9.15 15.17 9.62
CA GLY A 79 -8.82 14.08 8.70
C GLY A 79 -7.32 13.76 8.61
N LEU A 80 -6.46 14.73 8.91
CA LEU A 80 -5.00 14.56 8.94
C LEU A 80 -4.44 14.14 10.30
N ILE A 81 -5.28 13.98 11.34
CA ILE A 81 -4.82 13.46 12.64
C ILE A 81 -4.51 11.97 12.51
N PRO A 82 -3.28 11.54 12.73
CA PRO A 82 -2.93 10.11 12.67
C PRO A 82 -3.59 9.36 13.84
N LEU A 83 -4.26 8.26 13.54
CA LEU A 83 -4.89 7.38 14.51
C LEU A 83 -4.14 6.05 14.57
N TYR A 84 -3.65 5.70 15.76
CA TYR A 84 -2.91 4.46 16.00
C TYR A 84 -3.82 3.42 16.64
N MET A 85 -4.63 2.78 15.82
CA MET A 85 -5.61 1.79 16.24
C MET A 85 -5.41 0.48 15.46
N ASN A 86 -5.88 -0.64 16.02
CA ASN A 86 -5.86 -1.91 15.32
C ASN A 86 -6.99 -1.98 14.29
N THR A 87 -6.65 -2.21 13.03
CA THR A 87 -7.63 -2.27 11.94
C THR A 87 -8.63 -3.42 12.12
N GLY A 88 -8.21 -4.57 12.58
CA GLY A 88 -9.11 -5.70 12.83
C GLY A 88 -10.26 -5.37 13.77
N ASP A 89 -10.03 -4.50 14.75
CA ASP A 89 -11.07 -4.10 15.70
C ASP A 89 -12.24 -3.33 15.06
N ILE A 90 -12.01 -2.63 13.93
CA ILE A 90 -13.05 -1.81 13.27
C ILE A 90 -13.57 -2.48 12.00
N ILE A 91 -12.80 -3.30 11.30
CA ILE A 91 -13.33 -4.14 10.22
C ILE A 91 -14.48 -4.99 10.79
N ASP A 92 -14.30 -5.53 12.00
CA ASP A 92 -15.34 -6.30 12.70
C ASP A 92 -16.45 -5.41 13.26
N ASN A 93 -16.13 -4.16 13.64
CA ASN A 93 -17.08 -3.24 14.27
C ASN A 93 -16.72 -1.76 13.97
N PRO A 94 -17.13 -1.23 12.80
CA PRO A 94 -16.73 0.09 12.33
C PRO A 94 -17.12 1.24 13.26
N LEU A 95 -18.11 1.05 14.13
CA LEU A 95 -18.59 2.07 15.07
C LEU A 95 -18.11 1.83 16.51
N LYS A 96 -17.09 1.02 16.72
CA LYS A 96 -16.60 0.66 18.07
C LYS A 96 -16.31 1.86 18.95
N TYR A 97 -15.84 2.96 18.38
CA TYR A 97 -15.45 4.17 19.10
C TYR A 97 -16.14 5.40 18.54
N LEU A 98 -16.74 6.19 19.43
CA LEU A 98 -17.24 7.53 19.14
C LEU A 98 -16.28 8.57 19.70
N PHE A 99 -15.77 9.42 18.83
CA PHE A 99 -14.94 10.57 19.17
C PHE A 99 -15.83 11.80 19.27
N VAL A 100 -15.84 12.46 20.42
CA VAL A 100 -16.65 13.65 20.69
C VAL A 100 -15.74 14.79 21.07
N LEU A 101 -15.88 15.93 20.39
CA LEU A 101 -15.24 17.18 20.74
C LEU A 101 -16.32 18.19 21.10
N ASN A 102 -16.36 18.58 22.37
CA ASN A 102 -17.27 19.61 22.85
C ASN A 102 -16.47 20.65 23.64
N VAL A 103 -16.14 21.75 23.00
CA VAL A 103 -15.25 22.77 23.54
C VAL A 103 -15.88 24.17 23.41
N LYS A 104 -15.81 24.93 24.50
CA LYS A 104 -16.28 26.29 24.58
C LYS A 104 -15.18 27.16 25.18
N HIS A 105 -14.94 28.32 24.60
CA HIS A 105 -13.99 29.27 25.14
C HIS A 105 -14.51 29.87 26.45
N ASP A 106 -13.66 30.02 27.45
CA ASP A 106 -14.08 30.57 28.77
C ASP A 106 -13.85 32.09 28.92
N ASN A 107 -13.30 32.72 27.87
CA ASN A 107 -12.94 34.16 27.84
C ASN A 107 -11.94 34.64 28.92
N LYS A 108 -11.33 33.71 29.67
CA LYS A 108 -10.29 34.06 30.66
C LYS A 108 -8.96 34.34 30.01
N GLU A 109 -8.63 33.56 28.97
CA GLU A 109 -7.40 33.69 28.19
C GLU A 109 -7.73 34.33 26.84
N ALA A 110 -6.76 34.99 26.21
CA ALA A 110 -6.96 35.59 24.89
C ALA A 110 -7.19 34.53 23.80
N ILE A 111 -6.51 33.36 23.91
CA ILE A 111 -6.54 32.26 22.96
C ILE A 111 -6.52 30.95 23.73
N SER A 112 -7.39 30.02 23.35
CA SER A 112 -7.38 28.63 23.80
C SER A 112 -7.06 27.71 22.60
N ILE A 113 -6.00 26.94 22.68
CA ILE A 113 -5.58 26.00 21.63
C ILE A 113 -6.30 24.67 21.85
N ILE A 114 -7.13 24.27 20.89
CA ILE A 114 -7.84 22.98 20.88
C ILE A 114 -7.06 21.98 20.03
N THR A 115 -6.82 20.82 20.60
CA THR A 115 -5.98 19.77 20.03
C THR A 115 -6.71 18.43 20.00
N ALA A 116 -6.15 17.43 19.34
CA ALA A 116 -6.64 16.05 19.36
C ALA A 116 -6.78 15.49 20.80
N GLY A 117 -5.97 15.98 21.74
CA GLY A 117 -6.07 15.64 23.16
C GLY A 117 -7.38 16.05 23.83
N ASN A 118 -8.13 16.99 23.24
CA ASN A 118 -9.42 17.45 23.77
C ASN A 118 -10.60 16.54 23.36
N PHE A 119 -10.40 15.56 22.50
CA PHE A 119 -11.43 14.57 22.22
C PHE A 119 -11.76 13.73 23.46
N ASP A 120 -13.03 13.51 23.69
CA ASP A 120 -13.54 12.44 24.54
C ASP A 120 -13.90 11.24 23.66
N ILE A 121 -13.48 10.05 24.06
CA ILE A 121 -13.69 8.82 23.29
C ILE A 121 -14.59 7.90 24.09
N TYR A 122 -15.65 7.38 23.47
CA TYR A 122 -16.61 6.48 24.05
C TYR A 122 -16.68 5.18 23.28
N GLN A 123 -16.96 4.07 24.00
CA GLN A 123 -17.15 2.77 23.37
C GLN A 123 -18.62 2.48 23.11
N LEU A 124 -18.89 1.69 22.08
CA LEU A 124 -20.23 1.18 21.78
C LEU A 124 -20.71 0.28 22.92
N LYS A 125 -22.00 0.36 23.24
CA LYS A 125 -22.65 -0.56 24.17
C LYS A 125 -22.76 -1.95 23.51
N GLU A 126 -22.43 -3.04 24.22
CA GLU A 126 -22.37 -4.39 23.68
C GLU A 126 -23.68 -4.94 23.05
N THR A 127 -24.81 -4.27 23.27
CA THR A 127 -26.14 -4.75 22.88
C THR A 127 -26.71 -4.15 21.60
N VAL A 128 -26.04 -3.19 20.93
CA VAL A 128 -26.68 -2.40 19.87
C VAL A 128 -25.96 -2.50 18.54
N PHE A 129 -26.19 -3.60 17.82
CA PHE A 129 -25.71 -3.77 16.43
C PHE A 129 -26.75 -3.35 15.35
N LYS A 130 -27.90 -2.74 15.71
CA LYS A 130 -29.07 -2.71 14.81
C LYS A 130 -29.52 -1.35 14.26
N SER A 131 -28.88 -0.25 14.56
CA SER A 131 -29.37 1.05 14.09
C SER A 131 -28.27 2.00 13.63
N VAL A 132 -27.60 1.61 12.55
CA VAL A 132 -26.80 2.55 11.76
C VAL A 132 -27.45 2.60 10.40
N ASP A 133 -27.92 3.76 10.02
CA ASP A 133 -28.44 3.99 8.68
C ASP A 133 -27.24 4.19 7.74
N TYR A 134 -27.06 3.22 6.86
CA TYR A 134 -26.11 3.33 5.75
C TYR A 134 -26.87 3.66 4.48
N GLU A 135 -26.61 4.80 3.88
CA GLU A 135 -27.07 5.11 2.54
C GLU A 135 -25.85 5.10 1.60
N ASN A 136 -25.89 4.27 0.55
CA ASN A 136 -24.80 4.03 -0.39
C ASN A 136 -23.44 3.65 0.26
N GLY A 137 -23.49 3.04 1.43
CA GLY A 137 -22.29 2.63 2.13
C GLY A 137 -21.69 3.64 3.08
N MET A 138 -22.36 4.75 3.28
CA MET A 138 -21.93 5.81 4.17
C MET A 138 -22.74 5.83 5.45
N ILE A 139 -22.10 6.21 6.55
CA ILE A 139 -22.78 6.48 7.81
C ILE A 139 -23.50 7.82 7.67
N THR A 140 -24.83 7.79 7.51
CA THR A 140 -25.63 9.01 7.38
C THR A 140 -25.98 9.61 8.73
N SER A 141 -26.04 8.79 9.77
CA SER A 141 -26.26 9.25 11.14
C SER A 141 -25.59 8.32 12.15
N ILE A 142 -25.04 8.89 13.20
CA ILE A 142 -24.51 8.17 14.35
C ILE A 142 -25.44 8.44 15.52
N ASP A 143 -26.12 7.41 16.02
CA ASP A 143 -26.93 7.52 17.21
C ASP A 143 -26.05 7.48 18.47
N LYS A 144 -25.95 8.63 19.16
CA LYS A 144 -25.16 8.76 20.39
C LYS A 144 -25.68 7.88 21.52
N ASP A 145 -26.95 7.48 21.52
CA ASP A 145 -27.55 6.65 22.55
C ASP A 145 -27.00 5.20 22.51
N ASN A 146 -26.40 4.81 21.41
CA ASN A 146 -25.72 3.53 21.25
C ASN A 146 -24.38 3.45 22.01
N TYR A 147 -23.84 4.56 22.44
CA TYR A 147 -22.58 4.63 23.16
C TYR A 147 -22.77 4.83 24.67
N ASP A 148 -21.83 4.30 25.47
CA ASP A 148 -21.85 4.54 26.92
C ASP A 148 -21.19 5.89 27.23
N MET A 149 -22.00 6.94 27.14
CA MET A 149 -21.55 8.32 27.41
C MET A 149 -21.15 8.56 28.87
N THR A 150 -21.36 7.60 29.75
CA THR A 150 -20.92 7.69 31.18
C THR A 150 -19.49 7.19 31.37
N LYS A 151 -18.97 6.37 30.43
CA LYS A 151 -17.64 5.79 30.47
C LYS A 151 -16.77 6.30 29.35
N LYS A 152 -15.87 7.23 29.68
CA LYS A 152 -14.83 7.65 28.76
C LYS A 152 -13.73 6.61 28.72
N VAL A 153 -13.13 6.44 27.55
CA VAL A 153 -11.88 5.68 27.38
C VAL A 153 -10.79 6.32 28.25
N SER A 154 -9.95 5.51 28.90
CA SER A 154 -8.90 6.01 29.78
C SER A 154 -7.89 6.90 29.02
N ASP A 155 -7.28 7.85 29.73
CA ASP A 155 -6.27 8.72 29.16
C ASP A 155 -5.05 7.96 28.62
N GLU A 156 -4.77 6.78 29.16
CA GLU A 156 -3.70 5.91 28.67
C GLU A 156 -3.99 5.37 27.27
N ILE A 157 -5.23 4.88 27.05
CA ILE A 157 -5.67 4.38 25.73
C ILE A 157 -5.75 5.56 24.74
N LYS A 158 -6.26 6.73 25.20
CA LYS A 158 -6.29 7.95 24.38
C LYS A 158 -4.88 8.37 23.92
N LYS A 159 -3.88 8.30 24.80
CA LYS A 159 -2.48 8.54 24.44
C LYS A 159 -1.93 7.51 23.44
N GLN A 160 -2.36 6.26 23.55
CA GLN A 160 -1.99 5.23 22.56
C GLN A 160 -2.59 5.51 21.20
N ILE A 161 -3.85 5.96 21.14
CA ILE A 161 -4.56 6.29 19.89
C ILE A 161 -3.91 7.48 19.19
N PHE A 162 -3.63 8.58 19.89
CA PHE A 162 -3.13 9.81 19.28
C PHE A 162 -1.59 9.95 19.27
N ARG A 163 -0.87 9.19 20.09
CA ARG A 163 0.60 9.23 20.24
C ARG A 163 1.16 10.66 20.24
N PRO A 164 0.91 11.46 21.28
CA PRO A 164 1.36 12.86 21.32
C PRO A 164 2.89 12.94 21.22
N PHE A 165 3.38 13.91 20.47
CA PHE A 165 4.82 14.18 20.38
C PHE A 165 5.37 14.54 21.75
N GLN A 166 6.47 13.90 22.17
CA GLN A 166 7.08 14.04 23.51
C GLN A 166 6.10 13.83 24.68
N ASP A 167 5.10 12.93 24.50
CA ASP A 167 4.03 12.62 25.48
C ASP A 167 3.17 13.82 25.91
N LYS A 168 3.26 14.94 25.20
CA LYS A 168 2.62 16.21 25.59
C LYS A 168 1.89 16.91 24.45
N TYR A 169 2.47 16.94 23.26
CA TYR A 169 1.99 17.78 22.18
C TYR A 169 1.11 16.98 21.21
N TYR A 170 -0.18 17.28 21.22
CA TYR A 170 -1.17 16.73 20.30
C TYR A 170 -1.33 17.58 19.04
N SER A 171 -1.85 17.00 17.96
CA SER A 171 -2.19 17.71 16.72
C SER A 171 -3.19 18.84 16.99
N ILE A 172 -2.91 20.05 16.52
CA ILE A 172 -3.76 21.23 16.72
C ILE A 172 -4.92 21.17 15.73
N ILE A 173 -6.15 21.34 16.24
CA ILE A 173 -7.38 21.42 15.46
C ILE A 173 -7.73 22.88 15.17
N ILE A 174 -7.90 23.68 16.22
CA ILE A 174 -8.34 25.06 16.09
C ILE A 174 -7.85 25.90 17.29
N GLU A 175 -7.77 27.20 17.08
CA GLU A 175 -7.58 28.20 18.13
C GLU A 175 -8.90 28.94 18.36
N LEU A 176 -9.43 28.88 19.57
CA LEU A 176 -10.58 29.68 20.00
C LEU A 176 -10.09 31.00 20.58
N LYS A 177 -10.76 32.08 20.23
CA LYS A 177 -10.40 33.43 20.64
C LYS A 177 -11.46 34.02 21.58
N SER A 178 -11.01 34.83 22.54
CA SER A 178 -11.93 35.60 23.39
C SER A 178 -12.73 36.58 22.55
N THR A 179 -14.00 36.77 22.93
CA THR A 179 -14.91 37.72 22.33
C THR A 179 -15.28 38.82 23.36
N ASN A 180 -15.64 40.00 22.87
CA ASN A 180 -16.02 41.12 23.74
C ASN A 180 -17.42 40.99 24.37
N SER A 181 -18.12 39.88 24.08
CA SER A 181 -19.50 39.63 24.54
C SER A 181 -19.55 38.26 25.22
N GLU A 182 -20.11 38.22 26.44
CA GLU A 182 -20.33 36.96 27.16
C GLU A 182 -21.35 36.04 26.45
N ASP A 183 -22.27 36.63 25.69
CA ASP A 183 -23.32 35.91 24.97
C ASP A 183 -22.81 35.27 23.64
N ASN A 184 -21.65 35.67 23.14
CA ASN A 184 -21.16 35.27 21.82
C ASN A 184 -19.79 34.53 21.88
N VAL A 185 -19.67 33.63 22.83
CA VAL A 185 -18.45 32.85 23.08
C VAL A 185 -18.23 31.81 21.96
N GLN A 186 -16.99 31.68 21.51
CA GLN A 186 -16.63 30.67 20.50
C GLN A 186 -16.81 29.25 21.07
N GLU A 187 -17.48 28.43 20.31
CA GLU A 187 -17.81 27.04 20.66
C GLU A 187 -17.74 26.13 19.43
N LEU A 188 -17.20 24.94 19.63
CA LEU A 188 -17.16 23.88 18.62
C LEU A 188 -17.66 22.57 19.22
N VAL A 189 -18.73 22.03 18.62
CA VAL A 189 -19.28 20.72 18.98
C VAL A 189 -19.32 19.84 17.75
N LEU A 190 -18.61 18.74 17.80
CA LEU A 190 -18.60 17.74 16.74
C LEU A 190 -18.39 16.33 17.31
N TYR A 191 -18.77 15.35 16.53
CA TYR A 191 -18.54 13.94 16.85
C TYR A 191 -18.44 13.10 15.60
N GLY A 192 -17.80 11.94 15.70
CA GLY A 192 -17.62 11.02 14.59
C GLY A 192 -16.95 9.71 14.97
N SER A 193 -16.94 8.78 14.04
CA SER A 193 -16.25 7.50 14.17
C SER A 193 -15.33 7.31 12.96
N PRO A 194 -14.05 6.97 13.16
CA PRO A 194 -13.11 6.82 12.05
C PRO A 194 -13.45 5.62 11.19
N SER A 195 -13.12 5.69 9.92
CA SER A 195 -13.23 4.60 8.94
C SER A 195 -11.87 4.00 8.59
N VAL A 196 -11.91 2.79 8.01
CA VAL A 196 -10.73 2.10 7.46
C VAL A 196 -10.68 2.32 5.96
N SER A 197 -9.51 2.66 5.44
CA SER A 197 -9.24 2.70 4.02
C SER A 197 -7.74 2.54 3.73
N ILE A 198 -7.34 2.79 2.50
CA ILE A 198 -5.97 2.64 2.01
C ILE A 198 -5.47 3.93 1.36
N ALA A 199 -4.15 4.12 1.33
CA ALA A 199 -3.55 5.33 0.75
C ALA A 199 -3.79 5.53 -0.76
N LYS A 200 -4.29 4.51 -1.47
CA LYS A 200 -4.76 4.69 -2.86
C LYS A 200 -5.99 5.58 -2.96
N GLU A 201 -6.84 5.59 -1.94
CA GLU A 201 -8.00 6.47 -1.88
C GLU A 201 -7.57 7.89 -1.53
N ASP A 202 -6.88 8.05 -0.40
CA ASP A 202 -6.35 9.33 0.05
C ASP A 202 -5.12 9.12 0.94
N ALA A 203 -4.18 10.06 0.91
CA ALA A 203 -2.92 10.02 1.67
C ALA A 203 -3.11 10.01 3.20
N ARG A 204 -4.28 10.38 3.72
CA ARG A 204 -4.60 10.30 5.15
C ARG A 204 -4.53 8.87 5.69
N TRP A 205 -4.77 7.87 4.85
CA TRP A 205 -4.66 6.44 5.18
C TRP A 205 -3.28 5.85 4.90
N GLN A 206 -2.24 6.66 4.83
CA GLN A 206 -0.89 6.17 4.57
C GLN A 206 -0.27 5.53 5.82
N ALA A 207 0.00 4.22 5.74
CA ALA A 207 0.60 3.45 6.84
C ALA A 207 2.11 3.63 6.97
N VAL A 208 2.80 3.90 5.85
CA VAL A 208 4.26 3.88 5.74
C VAL A 208 4.75 5.19 5.15
N SER A 209 5.56 5.94 5.88
CA SER A 209 6.13 7.21 5.41
C SER A 209 7.21 7.02 4.36
N CYS A 210 7.99 5.94 4.47
CA CYS A 210 9.05 5.62 3.53
C CYS A 210 9.15 4.11 3.32
N ALA A 211 9.08 3.69 2.06
CA ALA A 211 9.47 2.37 1.64
C ALA A 211 10.36 2.52 0.41
N SER A 212 11.62 2.08 0.51
CA SER A 212 12.59 2.22 -0.56
C SER A 212 13.48 0.99 -0.67
N TYR A 213 13.99 0.74 -1.87
CA TYR A 213 14.99 -0.30 -2.08
C TYR A 213 16.14 0.21 -2.95
N SER A 214 17.29 -0.42 -2.78
CA SER A 214 18.44 -0.24 -3.65
C SER A 214 19.13 -1.57 -3.89
N TYR A 215 19.86 -1.67 -5.00
CA TYR A 215 20.65 -2.86 -5.30
C TYR A 215 21.86 -2.94 -4.38
N LYS A 216 22.16 -4.12 -3.88
CA LYS A 216 23.37 -4.35 -3.10
C LYS A 216 24.58 -4.27 -4.00
N THR A 217 25.47 -3.33 -3.73
CA THR A 217 26.70 -3.15 -4.49
C THR A 217 27.61 -4.37 -4.35
N ASP A 218 28.16 -4.84 -5.46
CA ASP A 218 29.22 -5.84 -5.49
C ASP A 218 30.57 -5.13 -5.37
N PRO A 219 31.29 -5.27 -4.22
CA PRO A 219 32.54 -4.56 -3.97
C PRO A 219 33.67 -4.99 -4.92
N GLU A 220 33.70 -6.26 -5.33
CA GLU A 220 34.75 -6.81 -6.19
C GLU A 220 34.58 -6.29 -7.62
N LEU A 221 33.33 -6.35 -8.12
CA LEU A 221 32.99 -5.84 -9.44
C LEU A 221 33.23 -4.32 -9.53
N LEU A 222 32.86 -3.59 -8.49
CA LEU A 222 33.09 -2.14 -8.40
C LEU A 222 34.57 -1.80 -8.41
N LYS A 223 35.38 -2.49 -7.57
CA LYS A 223 36.83 -2.29 -7.48
C LYS A 223 37.50 -2.55 -8.81
N LYS A 224 37.20 -3.66 -9.46
CA LYS A 224 37.73 -4.03 -10.78
C LYS A 224 37.43 -2.94 -11.83
N ASN A 225 36.21 -2.39 -11.82
CA ASN A 225 35.84 -1.36 -12.77
C ASN A 225 36.48 0.00 -12.47
N ILE A 226 36.69 0.34 -11.21
CA ILE A 226 37.46 1.55 -10.80
C ILE A 226 38.90 1.43 -11.34
N GLU A 227 39.57 0.31 -11.10
CA GLU A 227 40.93 0.06 -11.56
C GLU A 227 41.04 0.14 -13.09
N ASN A 228 40.12 -0.51 -13.82
CA ASN A 228 40.06 -0.45 -15.27
C ASN A 228 39.86 1.00 -15.79
N ASN A 229 38.96 1.78 -15.19
CA ASN A 229 38.73 3.15 -15.59
C ASN A 229 39.91 4.07 -15.29
N ILE A 230 40.66 3.82 -14.21
CA ILE A 230 41.92 4.56 -13.90
C ILE A 230 42.93 4.31 -15.00
N ILE A 231 43.08 3.06 -15.46
CA ILE A 231 44.00 2.70 -16.55
C ILE A 231 43.55 3.30 -17.87
N ILE A 232 42.30 3.09 -18.26
CA ILE A 232 41.76 3.56 -19.58
C ILE A 232 41.84 5.09 -19.70
N LYS A 233 41.59 5.82 -18.58
CA LYS A 233 41.59 7.30 -18.59
C LYS A 233 42.93 7.90 -18.25
N ASP A 234 43.97 7.08 -18.02
CA ASP A 234 45.32 7.51 -17.63
C ASP A 234 45.31 8.54 -16.50
N ILE A 235 44.66 8.19 -15.38
CA ILE A 235 44.47 9.09 -14.24
C ILE A 235 45.80 9.24 -13.49
N PRO A 236 46.32 10.48 -13.35
CA PRO A 236 47.57 10.75 -12.59
C PRO A 236 47.47 10.28 -11.15
N SER A 237 48.63 9.88 -10.57
CA SER A 237 48.67 9.26 -9.24
C SER A 237 48.14 10.16 -8.12
N ASP A 238 48.33 11.48 -8.23
CA ASP A 238 47.85 12.52 -7.31
C ASP A 238 46.31 12.64 -7.32
N ARG A 239 45.62 12.21 -8.42
CA ARG A 239 44.18 12.34 -8.58
C ARG A 239 43.42 11.01 -8.45
N LYS A 240 44.12 9.88 -8.31
CA LYS A 240 43.48 8.57 -8.24
C LYS A 240 42.46 8.43 -7.11
N GLU A 241 42.82 8.95 -5.92
CA GLU A 241 41.91 8.81 -4.78
C GLU A 241 40.64 9.65 -4.92
N LYS A 242 40.79 10.89 -5.40
CA LYS A 242 39.65 11.74 -5.72
C LYS A 242 38.76 11.12 -6.78
N PHE A 243 39.34 10.56 -7.83
CA PHE A 243 38.61 9.87 -8.90
C PHE A 243 37.84 8.64 -8.37
N LYS A 244 38.43 7.82 -7.48
CA LYS A 244 37.74 6.71 -6.85
C LYS A 244 36.50 7.15 -6.08
N GLN A 245 36.64 8.19 -5.24
CA GLN A 245 35.52 8.72 -4.47
C GLN A 245 34.40 9.23 -5.38
N GLU A 246 34.74 10.03 -6.40
CA GLU A 246 33.77 10.53 -7.38
C GLU A 246 33.10 9.41 -8.17
N PHE A 247 33.87 8.36 -8.53
CA PHE A 247 33.36 7.21 -9.26
C PHE A 247 32.37 6.41 -8.39
N ILE A 248 32.71 6.18 -7.11
CA ILE A 248 31.81 5.49 -6.17
C ILE A 248 30.50 6.24 -6.03
N ILE A 249 30.55 7.57 -5.82
CA ILE A 249 29.34 8.38 -5.65
C ILE A 249 28.43 8.32 -6.90
N ARG A 250 29.00 8.35 -8.09
CA ARG A 250 28.23 8.41 -9.34
C ARG A 250 27.81 7.06 -9.91
N GLU A 251 28.63 6.04 -9.72
CA GLU A 251 28.52 4.79 -10.50
C GLU A 251 28.29 3.54 -9.65
N ALA A 252 28.44 3.59 -8.31
CA ALA A 252 28.38 2.39 -7.47
C ALA A 252 27.06 1.60 -7.65
N GLN A 253 25.95 2.29 -7.85
CA GLN A 253 24.64 1.69 -8.05
C GLN A 253 24.53 0.82 -9.33
N ARG A 254 25.45 0.96 -10.27
CA ARG A 254 25.51 0.16 -11.52
C ARG A 254 26.25 -1.15 -11.37
N TYR A 255 27.02 -1.30 -10.27
CA TYR A 255 27.85 -2.47 -9.98
C TYR A 255 27.25 -3.25 -8.81
N TYR A 256 26.23 -4.06 -9.09
CA TYR A 256 25.49 -4.86 -8.13
C TYR A 256 25.70 -6.35 -8.35
N HIS A 257 25.35 -7.16 -7.35
CA HIS A 257 25.34 -8.62 -7.46
C HIS A 257 24.33 -9.06 -8.51
N ARG A 258 24.74 -9.86 -9.48
CA ARG A 258 23.95 -10.27 -10.65
C ARG A 258 23.62 -11.74 -10.59
N ASP A 259 22.39 -12.07 -11.01
CA ASP A 259 21.96 -13.43 -11.25
C ASP A 259 22.37 -13.94 -12.64
N TYR A 260 21.89 -15.12 -13.01
CA TYR A 260 22.15 -15.75 -14.30
C TYR A 260 21.64 -14.98 -15.53
N LEU A 261 20.66 -14.08 -15.33
CA LEU A 261 20.13 -13.17 -16.36
C LEU A 261 20.88 -11.82 -16.40
N GLY A 262 21.79 -11.59 -15.47
CA GLY A 262 22.51 -10.32 -15.30
C GLY A 262 21.70 -9.27 -14.52
N GLU A 263 20.56 -9.64 -13.94
CA GLU A 263 19.68 -8.79 -13.14
C GLU A 263 20.07 -8.83 -11.65
N PRO A 264 19.70 -7.80 -10.87
CA PRO A 264 19.98 -7.80 -9.44
C PRO A 264 19.15 -8.87 -8.71
N TYR A 265 19.77 -9.57 -7.74
CA TYR A 265 19.09 -10.53 -6.89
C TYR A 265 19.26 -10.26 -5.38
N TRP A 266 20.04 -9.24 -5.02
CA TRP A 266 20.28 -8.83 -3.65
C TRP A 266 19.95 -7.35 -3.47
N TYR A 267 19.06 -7.06 -2.53
CA TYR A 267 18.50 -5.72 -2.31
C TYR A 267 18.68 -5.26 -0.88
N ASN A 268 19.01 -3.98 -0.69
CA ASN A 268 18.78 -3.28 0.55
C ASN A 268 17.34 -2.75 0.50
N PHE A 269 16.56 -2.96 1.56
CA PHE A 269 15.17 -2.53 1.64
C PHE A 269 14.95 -1.79 2.97
N ASP A 270 14.42 -0.58 2.90
CA ASP A 270 14.20 0.29 4.05
C ASP A 270 12.70 0.57 4.21
N ILE A 271 12.18 0.39 5.44
CA ILE A 271 10.79 0.64 5.80
C ILE A 271 10.74 1.57 7.00
N GLU A 272 9.93 2.62 6.91
CA GLU A 272 9.63 3.53 8.00
C GLU A 272 8.12 3.65 8.15
N GLY A 273 7.56 2.88 9.08
CA GLY A 273 6.14 2.81 9.35
C GLY A 273 5.69 3.91 10.29
N GLN A 274 4.46 4.34 10.10
CA GLN A 274 3.79 5.35 10.92
C GLN A 274 2.47 4.82 11.49
N HIS A 275 2.34 3.50 11.58
CA HIS A 275 1.10 2.84 11.93
C HIS A 275 1.19 2.11 13.28
N PHE A 276 0.05 1.56 13.73
CA PHE A 276 -0.05 0.71 14.91
C PHE A 276 0.81 -0.57 14.78
N LEU A 277 0.86 -1.15 13.58
CA LEU A 277 1.69 -2.31 13.29
C LEU A 277 3.17 -1.93 13.29
N ASP A 278 4.02 -2.84 13.78
CA ASP A 278 5.45 -2.66 13.64
C ASP A 278 5.90 -2.86 12.17
N ASN A 279 7.11 -2.40 11.84
CA ASN A 279 7.62 -2.46 10.48
C ASN A 279 7.74 -3.88 9.92
N LYS A 280 7.93 -4.89 10.78
CA LYS A 280 7.97 -6.30 10.39
C LYS A 280 6.57 -6.80 10.03
N GLN A 281 5.58 -6.46 10.84
CA GLN A 281 4.17 -6.79 10.56
C GLN A 281 3.69 -6.10 9.28
N LEU A 282 4.05 -4.84 9.06
CA LEU A 282 3.77 -4.12 7.82
C LEU A 282 4.37 -4.82 6.59
N PHE A 283 5.62 -5.28 6.70
CA PHE A 283 6.27 -6.04 5.62
C PHE A 283 5.53 -7.35 5.31
N ILE A 284 5.12 -8.11 6.33
CA ILE A 284 4.37 -9.34 6.17
C ILE A 284 3.00 -9.05 5.54
N LYS A 285 2.25 -8.07 6.07
CA LYS A 285 0.92 -7.69 5.57
C LYS A 285 0.96 -7.26 4.10
N ALA A 286 1.98 -6.52 3.68
CA ALA A 286 2.13 -6.14 2.28
C ALA A 286 2.28 -7.35 1.34
N ASN A 287 3.01 -8.38 1.77
CA ASN A 287 3.12 -9.62 0.98
C ASN A 287 1.81 -10.42 0.98
N GLU A 288 1.08 -10.45 2.09
CA GLU A 288 -0.24 -11.09 2.18
C GLU A 288 -1.26 -10.43 1.24
N ILE A 289 -1.28 -9.10 1.16
CA ILE A 289 -2.12 -8.34 0.22
C ILE A 289 -1.81 -8.69 -1.24
N ILE A 290 -0.52 -8.85 -1.59
CA ILE A 290 -0.16 -9.27 -2.96
C ILE A 290 -0.64 -10.69 -3.25
N ILE A 291 -0.52 -11.60 -2.29
CA ILE A 291 -1.04 -12.97 -2.41
C ILE A 291 -2.56 -12.96 -2.60
N GLU A 292 -3.27 -12.14 -1.85
CA GLU A 292 -4.73 -11.98 -1.99
C GLU A 292 -5.08 -11.47 -3.40
N SER A 293 -4.40 -10.45 -3.90
CA SER A 293 -4.61 -9.94 -5.26
C SER A 293 -4.33 -11.00 -6.34
N LEU A 294 -3.32 -11.86 -6.14
CA LEU A 294 -3.03 -12.97 -7.06
C LEU A 294 -4.12 -14.04 -7.03
N ARG A 295 -4.67 -14.36 -5.86
CA ARG A 295 -5.79 -15.31 -5.73
C ARG A 295 -7.07 -14.78 -6.37
N ASN A 296 -7.37 -13.49 -6.16
CA ASN A 296 -8.49 -12.84 -6.81
C ASN A 296 -8.35 -12.85 -8.34
N PHE A 297 -7.13 -12.69 -8.85
CA PHE A 297 -6.83 -12.80 -10.28
C PHE A 297 -7.02 -14.24 -10.80
N ASP A 298 -6.59 -15.24 -10.03
CA ASP A 298 -6.77 -16.66 -10.37
C ASP A 298 -8.27 -17.04 -10.42
N GLU A 299 -9.07 -16.55 -9.48
CA GLU A 299 -10.53 -16.72 -9.47
C GLU A 299 -11.18 -16.08 -10.71
N GLU A 300 -10.74 -14.89 -11.12
CA GLU A 300 -11.23 -14.24 -12.33
C GLU A 300 -10.84 -14.98 -13.63
N LEU A 301 -9.71 -15.70 -13.63
CA LEU A 301 -9.37 -16.60 -14.74
C LEU A 301 -10.34 -17.80 -14.84
N ASP A 302 -10.84 -18.29 -13.70
CA ASP A 302 -11.90 -19.31 -13.69
C ASP A 302 -13.23 -18.75 -14.22
N ASN A 303 -13.60 -17.54 -13.80
CA ASN A 303 -14.79 -16.85 -14.28
C ASN A 303 -14.73 -16.57 -15.79
N LEU A 304 -13.53 -16.33 -16.35
CA LEU A 304 -13.33 -16.10 -17.79
C LEU A 304 -13.67 -17.36 -18.65
N ILE A 305 -13.48 -18.55 -18.09
CA ILE A 305 -13.79 -19.82 -18.78
C ILE A 305 -15.29 -20.17 -18.65
N ASP A 306 -15.91 -19.76 -17.55
CA ASP A 306 -17.31 -20.05 -17.24
C ASP A 306 -18.23 -19.06 -17.96
N GLU A 307 -18.87 -19.51 -19.04
CA GLU A 307 -19.78 -18.70 -19.87
C GLU A 307 -21.01 -18.16 -19.09
N GLU A 308 -21.29 -18.69 -17.89
CA GLU A 308 -22.44 -18.26 -17.07
C GLU A 308 -22.06 -17.11 -16.10
N LYS A 309 -20.76 -16.76 -15.98
CA LYS A 309 -20.27 -15.74 -15.07
C LYS A 309 -19.75 -14.50 -15.79
N GLU A 310 -19.97 -13.35 -15.16
CA GLU A 310 -19.27 -12.11 -15.56
C GLU A 310 -17.85 -12.13 -15.01
N SER A 311 -16.86 -11.85 -15.88
CA SER A 311 -15.46 -11.74 -15.51
C SER A 311 -14.94 -10.33 -15.79
N LEU A 312 -14.01 -9.87 -14.94
CA LEU A 312 -13.26 -8.64 -15.14
C LEU A 312 -12.17 -8.78 -16.22
N LEU A 313 -12.00 -10.00 -16.74
CA LEU A 313 -11.05 -10.33 -17.78
C LEU A 313 -11.78 -10.52 -19.11
N GLN A 314 -11.18 -10.06 -20.20
CA GLN A 314 -11.68 -10.22 -21.55
C GLN A 314 -10.56 -10.60 -22.52
N LEU A 315 -10.74 -11.71 -23.24
CA LEU A 315 -9.84 -12.08 -24.34
C LEU A 315 -10.28 -11.45 -25.65
N ILE A 316 -9.36 -10.82 -26.34
CA ILE A 316 -9.55 -10.22 -27.65
C ILE A 316 -8.64 -10.91 -28.65
N PHE A 317 -9.25 -11.63 -29.58
CA PHE A 317 -8.56 -12.32 -30.67
C PHE A 317 -8.39 -11.39 -31.85
N ASN A 318 -7.15 -11.18 -32.29
CA ASN A 318 -6.89 -10.37 -33.48
C ASN A 318 -7.25 -11.15 -34.75
N LYS A 319 -8.18 -10.62 -35.54
CA LYS A 319 -8.58 -11.18 -36.84
C LYS A 319 -7.61 -10.70 -37.91
N GLY A 320 -6.84 -11.61 -38.55
CA GLY A 320 -5.94 -11.32 -39.65
C GLY A 320 -4.75 -12.26 -39.77
N GLU A 321 -3.78 -11.95 -40.62
CA GLU A 321 -2.58 -12.78 -40.89
C GLU A 321 -1.69 -13.07 -39.66
N LYS A 322 -1.90 -12.35 -38.54
CA LYS A 322 -1.23 -12.59 -37.25
C LYS A 322 -2.17 -13.16 -36.21
N SER A 323 -2.85 -14.24 -36.53
CA SER A 323 -3.86 -14.89 -35.68
C SER A 323 -3.33 -15.49 -34.37
N ASN A 324 -2.00 -15.48 -34.16
CA ASN A 324 -1.35 -15.99 -32.93
C ASN A 324 -1.20 -14.93 -31.83
N VAL A 325 -1.61 -13.69 -32.07
CA VAL A 325 -1.54 -12.62 -31.07
C VAL A 325 -2.90 -12.46 -30.42
N ILE A 326 -2.93 -12.57 -29.11
CA ILE A 326 -4.13 -12.42 -28.27
C ILE A 326 -3.87 -11.29 -27.29
N ASN A 327 -4.89 -10.49 -27.03
CA ASN A 327 -4.85 -9.50 -25.98
C ASN A 327 -5.77 -9.95 -24.84
N LEU A 328 -5.25 -10.01 -23.62
CA LEU A 328 -6.02 -10.16 -22.40
C LEU A 328 -6.20 -8.78 -21.78
N LEU A 329 -7.43 -8.29 -21.80
CA LEU A 329 -7.84 -7.05 -21.18
C LEU A 329 -8.27 -7.34 -19.75
N VAL A 330 -7.79 -6.53 -18.80
CA VAL A 330 -8.09 -6.65 -17.37
C VAL A 330 -8.65 -5.34 -16.86
N GLU A 331 -9.84 -5.35 -16.30
CA GLU A 331 -10.40 -4.19 -15.64
C GLU A 331 -9.76 -4.02 -14.26
N MET A 332 -9.19 -2.84 -14.00
CA MET A 332 -8.63 -2.53 -12.69
C MET A 332 -9.77 -2.19 -11.73
N GLN A 333 -9.86 -2.93 -10.65
CA GLN A 333 -10.82 -2.66 -9.59
C GLN A 333 -10.10 -2.48 -8.25
N HIS A 334 -10.50 -1.42 -7.55
CA HIS A 334 -10.35 -1.30 -6.12
C HIS A 334 -11.74 -0.98 -5.59
N VAL A 335 -12.29 -1.85 -4.79
CA VAL A 335 -13.60 -1.63 -4.20
C VAL A 335 -13.40 -1.42 -2.71
N ILE A 336 -13.71 -0.21 -2.25
CA ILE A 336 -13.80 0.12 -0.83
C ILE A 336 -15.28 0.32 -0.56
N LYS A 337 -15.90 -0.68 0.08
CA LYS A 337 -17.30 -0.62 0.51
C LYS A 337 -17.35 -0.92 2.00
N HIS A 338 -17.93 -0.01 2.78
CA HIS A 338 -18.28 -0.25 4.18
C HIS A 338 -17.12 -0.80 5.05
N ASN A 339 -15.91 -0.27 4.90
CA ASN A 339 -14.70 -0.80 5.52
C ASN A 339 -14.24 -2.17 4.99
N GLU A 340 -14.88 -2.72 3.98
CA GLU A 340 -14.38 -3.86 3.22
C GLU A 340 -13.48 -3.34 2.10
N ILE A 341 -12.25 -3.82 2.06
CA ILE A 341 -11.26 -3.42 1.07
C ILE A 341 -10.99 -4.63 0.20
N TYR A 342 -11.39 -4.53 -1.06
CA TYR A 342 -11.04 -5.53 -2.07
C TYR A 342 -9.73 -5.13 -2.75
N HIS A 343 -8.69 -5.95 -2.55
CA HIS A 343 -7.42 -5.80 -3.24
C HIS A 343 -7.52 -6.43 -4.64
N GLY A 344 -7.86 -5.60 -5.60
CA GLY A 344 -8.02 -5.99 -7.00
C GLY A 344 -6.73 -5.83 -7.82
N PHE A 345 -6.93 -5.63 -9.11
CA PHE A 345 -5.86 -5.60 -10.11
C PHE A 345 -5.37 -4.18 -10.34
N ASP A 346 -4.05 -4.06 -10.43
CA ASP A 346 -3.39 -2.80 -10.76
C ASP A 346 -2.12 -3.00 -11.59
N ASP A 347 -1.47 -1.88 -11.92
CA ASP A 347 -0.18 -1.89 -12.62
C ASP A 347 0.90 -2.69 -11.88
N THR A 348 0.81 -2.81 -10.56
CA THR A 348 1.75 -3.57 -9.74
C THR A 348 1.66 -5.05 -10.07
N LEU A 349 0.44 -5.58 -10.04
CA LEU A 349 0.17 -6.97 -10.36
C LEU A 349 0.50 -7.28 -11.82
N GLY A 350 0.08 -6.40 -12.75
CA GLY A 350 0.38 -6.55 -14.18
C GLY A 350 1.88 -6.65 -14.46
N SER A 351 2.69 -5.83 -13.79
CA SER A 351 4.14 -5.83 -13.93
C SER A 351 4.80 -7.11 -13.41
N ILE A 352 4.35 -7.64 -12.26
CA ILE A 352 4.89 -8.88 -11.67
C ILE A 352 4.56 -10.07 -12.57
N ILE A 353 3.31 -10.20 -12.97
CA ILE A 353 2.85 -11.30 -13.83
C ILE A 353 3.62 -11.30 -15.16
N GLN A 354 3.70 -10.14 -15.82
CA GLN A 354 4.42 -10.04 -17.09
C GLN A 354 5.90 -10.42 -16.95
N ALA A 355 6.58 -9.89 -15.92
CA ALA A 355 7.98 -10.19 -15.69
C ALA A 355 8.21 -11.68 -15.39
N HIS A 356 7.37 -12.29 -14.55
CA HIS A 356 7.48 -13.69 -14.20
C HIS A 356 7.23 -14.62 -15.42
N ILE A 357 6.16 -14.35 -16.20
CA ILE A 357 5.91 -15.11 -17.44
C ILE A 357 7.09 -14.99 -18.38
N SER A 358 7.57 -13.76 -18.65
CA SER A 358 8.66 -13.52 -19.61
C SER A 358 9.99 -14.14 -19.19
N ASN A 359 10.33 -14.10 -17.89
CA ASN A 359 11.63 -14.52 -17.40
C ASN A 359 11.70 -16.00 -16.99
N LYS A 360 10.55 -16.62 -16.63
CA LYS A 360 10.50 -17.96 -16.04
C LYS A 360 9.66 -18.97 -16.83
N LEU A 361 8.54 -18.54 -17.41
CA LEU A 361 7.61 -19.46 -18.05
C LEU A 361 7.78 -19.56 -19.57
N ILE A 362 8.31 -18.52 -20.21
CA ILE A 362 8.59 -18.56 -21.65
C ILE A 362 9.88 -19.36 -21.89
N THR A 363 9.73 -20.51 -22.53
CA THR A 363 10.81 -21.40 -22.96
C THR A 363 10.50 -21.89 -24.38
N ASP A 364 11.46 -22.56 -25.04
CA ASP A 364 11.25 -23.10 -26.39
C ASP A 364 10.09 -24.09 -26.51
N LYS A 365 9.61 -24.63 -25.37
CA LYS A 365 8.51 -25.60 -25.29
C LYS A 365 7.22 -25.03 -24.70
N SER A 366 7.20 -23.76 -24.31
CA SER A 366 6.02 -23.14 -23.73
C SER A 366 4.95 -22.83 -24.78
N ALA A 367 3.70 -22.75 -24.36
CA ALA A 367 2.57 -22.33 -25.22
C ALA A 367 2.70 -20.88 -25.69
N LEU A 368 3.33 -20.02 -24.88
CA LEU A 368 3.59 -18.61 -25.17
C LEU A 368 5.05 -18.39 -25.57
N ASN A 369 5.29 -17.52 -26.54
CA ASN A 369 6.60 -17.03 -26.91
C ASN A 369 6.83 -15.56 -26.57
N LEU A 370 5.78 -14.83 -26.23
CA LEU A 370 5.89 -13.42 -25.82
C LEU A 370 4.74 -13.08 -24.87
N CYS A 371 5.08 -12.33 -23.81
CA CYS A 371 4.11 -11.69 -22.94
C CYS A 371 4.54 -10.22 -22.74
N GLY A 372 3.75 -9.30 -23.25
CA GLY A 372 3.91 -7.86 -23.05
C GLY A 372 2.80 -7.32 -22.19
N TYR A 373 3.07 -6.24 -21.46
CA TYR A 373 2.11 -5.57 -20.59
C TYR A 373 2.10 -4.08 -20.89
N LYS A 374 0.90 -3.49 -20.91
CA LYS A 374 0.74 -2.05 -20.98
C LYS A 374 -0.58 -1.58 -20.37
N ARG A 375 -0.64 -0.34 -19.92
CA ARG A 375 -1.89 0.36 -19.66
C ARG A 375 -2.49 0.83 -20.98
N THR A 376 -3.79 0.62 -21.19
CA THR A 376 -4.47 0.96 -22.45
C THR A 376 -4.49 2.46 -22.66
N HIS A 377 -4.93 3.21 -21.65
CA HIS A 377 -4.94 4.66 -21.62
C HIS A 377 -4.82 5.17 -20.17
N PRO A 378 -4.15 6.28 -19.90
CA PRO A 378 -3.99 6.81 -18.53
C PRO A 378 -5.31 7.09 -17.79
N LEU A 379 -6.37 7.45 -18.51
CA LEU A 379 -7.71 7.74 -17.96
C LEU A 379 -8.63 6.51 -17.90
N GLU A 380 -8.23 5.39 -18.48
CA GLU A 380 -9.00 4.14 -18.41
C GLU A 380 -8.46 3.27 -17.28
N ASN A 381 -9.36 2.70 -16.49
CA ASN A 381 -9.01 1.74 -15.45
C ASN A 381 -8.84 0.32 -16.05
N ARG A 382 -7.97 0.20 -17.06
CA ARG A 382 -7.71 -1.05 -17.78
C ARG A 382 -6.24 -1.25 -18.03
N ILE A 383 -5.81 -2.49 -17.89
CA ILE A 383 -4.49 -2.96 -18.32
C ILE A 383 -4.66 -4.03 -19.38
N MET A 384 -3.67 -4.20 -20.23
CA MET A 384 -3.70 -5.15 -21.33
C MET A 384 -2.41 -5.95 -21.39
N PHE A 385 -2.53 -7.27 -21.39
CA PHE A 385 -1.45 -8.16 -21.76
C PHE A 385 -1.55 -8.50 -23.25
N THR A 386 -0.46 -8.32 -23.98
CA THR A 386 -0.34 -8.77 -25.35
C THR A 386 0.49 -10.05 -25.39
N LEU A 387 -0.10 -11.11 -25.86
CA LEU A 387 0.42 -12.46 -25.82
C LEU A 387 0.62 -12.96 -27.26
N SER A 388 1.72 -13.69 -27.49
CA SER A 388 1.93 -14.41 -28.73
C SER A 388 2.07 -15.89 -28.43
N LEU A 389 1.26 -16.71 -29.09
CA LEU A 389 1.26 -18.17 -28.94
C LEU A 389 2.28 -18.82 -29.86
N ASN A 390 2.89 -19.92 -29.40
CA ASN A 390 3.62 -20.87 -30.21
C ASN A 390 2.61 -21.82 -30.87
N GLY A 391 2.66 -22.00 -32.17
CA GLY A 391 1.80 -22.96 -32.90
C GLY A 391 1.29 -22.44 -34.23
N SER A 392 0.48 -23.25 -34.91
CA SER A 392 -0.15 -22.88 -36.17
C SER A 392 -1.33 -21.90 -35.91
N SER A 393 -1.58 -21.03 -36.85
CA SER A 393 -2.69 -20.09 -36.83
C SER A 393 -4.08 -20.75 -36.83
N GLU A 394 -4.15 -22.07 -37.11
CA GLU A 394 -5.37 -22.86 -37.28
C GLU A 394 -5.91 -23.47 -35.97
N THR A 395 -5.23 -23.24 -34.80
CA THR A 395 -5.71 -23.73 -33.50
C THR A 395 -7.03 -23.05 -33.14
N GLU A 396 -7.99 -23.80 -32.61
CA GLU A 396 -9.30 -23.28 -32.21
C GLU A 396 -9.17 -22.22 -31.09
N GLU A 397 -10.10 -21.27 -31.04
CA GLU A 397 -10.09 -20.20 -30.02
C GLU A 397 -10.17 -20.78 -28.60
N LYS A 398 -10.88 -21.89 -28.40
CA LYS A 398 -10.97 -22.58 -27.10
C LYS A 398 -9.61 -23.09 -26.61
N ASP A 399 -8.83 -23.72 -27.50
CA ASP A 399 -7.49 -24.23 -27.14
C ASP A 399 -6.54 -23.09 -26.83
N LYS A 400 -6.66 -21.97 -27.56
CA LYS A 400 -5.88 -20.75 -27.30
C LYS A 400 -6.23 -20.13 -25.95
N THR A 401 -7.51 -20.09 -25.62
CA THR A 401 -7.99 -19.61 -24.30
C THR A 401 -7.44 -20.49 -23.19
N ALA A 402 -7.55 -21.80 -23.32
CA ALA A 402 -7.02 -22.74 -22.33
C ALA A 402 -5.50 -22.57 -22.12
N ALA A 403 -4.72 -22.45 -23.20
CA ALA A 403 -3.28 -22.27 -23.11
C ALA A 403 -2.88 -20.95 -22.41
N VAL A 404 -3.63 -19.88 -22.65
CA VAL A 404 -3.43 -18.58 -21.95
C VAL A 404 -3.76 -18.74 -20.46
N VAL A 405 -4.94 -19.25 -20.14
CA VAL A 405 -5.39 -19.40 -18.75
C VAL A 405 -4.44 -20.31 -17.96
N ASP A 406 -4.05 -21.46 -18.50
CA ASP A 406 -3.12 -22.37 -17.85
C ASP A 406 -1.76 -21.70 -17.55
N THR A 407 -1.27 -20.86 -18.47
CA THR A 407 0.00 -20.14 -18.26
C THR A 407 -0.13 -19.10 -17.16
N PHE A 408 -1.23 -18.35 -17.11
CA PHE A 408 -1.46 -17.34 -16.08
C PHE A 408 -1.72 -17.97 -14.71
N LYS A 409 -2.48 -19.06 -14.63
CA LYS A 409 -2.69 -19.82 -13.38
C LYS A 409 -1.37 -20.35 -12.82
N LYS A 410 -0.57 -20.97 -13.67
CA LYS A 410 0.78 -21.41 -13.27
C LYS A 410 1.64 -20.25 -12.76
N CYS A 411 1.54 -19.08 -13.40
CA CYS A 411 2.23 -17.87 -12.97
C CYS A 411 1.78 -17.45 -11.57
N CYS A 412 0.46 -17.43 -11.32
CA CYS A 412 -0.10 -17.09 -10.01
C CYS A 412 0.38 -18.04 -8.92
N ASP A 413 0.34 -19.35 -9.17
CA ASP A 413 0.79 -20.37 -8.23
C ASP A 413 2.27 -20.19 -7.86
N GLU A 414 3.16 -20.02 -8.87
CA GLU A 414 4.57 -19.81 -8.63
C GLU A 414 4.87 -18.50 -7.89
N LEU A 415 4.17 -17.42 -8.22
CA LEU A 415 4.30 -16.13 -7.51
C LEU A 415 3.81 -16.22 -6.07
N ILE A 416 2.68 -16.90 -5.81
CA ILE A 416 2.17 -17.13 -4.45
C ILE A 416 3.20 -17.92 -3.63
N GLU A 417 3.84 -18.93 -4.19
CA GLU A 417 4.91 -19.69 -3.51
C GLU A 417 6.13 -18.78 -3.19
N ILE A 418 6.52 -17.91 -4.12
CA ILE A 418 7.60 -16.93 -3.91
C ILE A 418 7.27 -15.99 -2.76
N PHE A 419 6.08 -15.37 -2.75
CA PHE A 419 5.68 -14.45 -1.68
C PHE A 419 5.52 -15.16 -0.33
N ASN A 420 5.01 -16.39 -0.29
CA ASN A 420 4.99 -17.20 0.93
C ASN A 420 6.41 -17.46 1.48
N THR A 421 7.37 -17.77 0.60
CA THR A 421 8.77 -17.94 1.00
C THR A 421 9.36 -16.66 1.58
N ILE A 422 9.03 -15.50 1.00
CA ILE A 422 9.44 -14.18 1.50
C ILE A 422 8.82 -13.90 2.87
N ILE A 423 7.53 -14.23 3.07
CA ILE A 423 6.85 -14.09 4.36
C ILE A 423 7.54 -14.95 5.43
N GLU A 424 7.82 -16.22 5.14
CA GLU A 424 8.48 -17.12 6.09
C GLU A 424 9.91 -16.66 6.43
N ALA A 425 10.64 -16.12 5.45
CA ALA A 425 11.93 -15.50 5.71
C ALA A 425 11.79 -14.23 6.56
N GLY A 426 10.79 -13.38 6.30
CA GLY A 426 10.49 -12.18 7.06
C GLY A 426 10.08 -12.45 8.51
N LYS A 427 9.37 -13.53 8.78
CA LYS A 427 9.00 -13.95 10.15
C LYS A 427 10.20 -14.31 11.03
N LYS A 428 11.34 -14.63 10.45
CA LYS A 428 12.57 -15.00 11.18
C LYS A 428 13.40 -13.79 11.61
N VAL A 429 13.14 -12.62 11.05
CA VAL A 429 13.80 -11.33 11.35
C VAL A 429 13.20 -10.72 12.62
#